data_b1f859438387400281f739a36fbaff4f
#
_entry.id   b1f859438387400281f739a36fbaff4f
#
_cell.length_a   1.000
_cell.length_b   1.000
_cell.length_c   1.000
_cell.angle_alpha   90.00
_cell.angle_beta   90.00
_cell.angle_gamma   90.00
#
_symmetry.space_group_name_H-M   'P 1'
#
loop_
_entity.id
_entity.type
_entity.pdbx_description
1 polymer ?
#
loop_
_entity_poly.entity_id
_entity_poly.type
_entity_poly.pdbx_seq_one_letter_code
_entity_poly.pdbx_strand_id
1 'polypeptide(L)'
;MTTGLPLLAGLVPMVTASQWAFWLLAPIMVLAALVMVFAKKPVHSALSLAVVMICLAVQYASQEAPFLFVVQIIVYTGAILMLFLFVVMLVGVDSTDSLKETLKGHKVAAMIAALAFVVLLIL
;
A
#
# COMPACT_ATOMS: atom_id res chain seq x y z
N MET A 1 36.77 17.73 9.32
CA MET A 1 36.16 17.06 8.16
C MET A 1 36.36 15.53 8.13
N THR A 2 37.35 15.00 8.80
CA THR A 2 37.62 13.55 8.85
C THR A 2 36.79 12.79 9.89
N THR A 3 36.09 13.49 10.79
CA THR A 3 35.30 12.89 11.89
C THR A 3 33.89 12.45 11.49
N GLY A 4 33.39 12.93 10.35
CA GLY A 4 32.06 12.54 9.84
C GLY A 4 32.07 11.27 8.97
N LEU A 5 33.19 10.94 8.36
CA LEU A 5 33.32 9.81 7.44
C LEU A 5 33.10 8.44 8.10
N PRO A 6 33.68 8.11 9.28
CA PRO A 6 33.42 6.83 9.92
C PRO A 6 31.97 6.69 10.43
N LEU A 7 31.31 7.77 10.81
CA LEU A 7 29.88 7.78 11.15
C LEU A 7 29.01 7.51 9.92
N LEU A 8 29.35 8.11 8.79
CA LEU A 8 28.65 7.88 7.52
C LEU A 8 28.88 6.44 7.01
N ALA A 9 30.07 5.89 7.17
CA ALA A 9 30.37 4.52 6.80
C ALA A 9 29.58 3.50 7.63
N GLY A 10 29.28 3.78 8.88
CA GLY A 10 28.42 2.96 9.73
C GLY A 10 26.93 3.07 9.38
N LEU A 11 26.51 4.20 8.81
CA LEU A 11 25.11 4.43 8.39
C LEU A 11 24.81 3.88 6.99
N VAL A 12 25.82 3.79 6.14
CA VAL A 12 25.66 3.31 4.74
C VAL A 12 25.03 1.92 4.65
N PRO A 13 25.45 0.89 5.40
CA PRO A 13 24.80 -0.42 5.32
C PRO A 13 23.36 -0.42 5.83
N MET A 14 23.01 0.41 6.80
CA MET A 14 21.64 0.55 7.28
C MET A 14 20.73 1.24 6.25
N VAL A 15 21.24 2.29 5.63
CA VAL A 15 20.54 3.02 4.57
C VAL A 15 20.32 2.12 3.35
N THR A 16 21.31 1.33 2.97
CA THR A 16 21.17 0.39 1.85
C THR A 16 20.16 -0.72 2.12
N ALA A 17 20.12 -1.28 3.33
CA ALA A 17 19.15 -2.30 3.68
C ALA A 17 17.70 -1.77 3.64
N SER A 18 17.45 -0.58 4.18
CA SER A 18 16.14 0.04 4.13
C SER A 18 15.74 0.47 2.71
N GLN A 19 16.70 0.90 1.90
CA GLN A 19 16.47 1.20 0.49
C GLN A 19 16.09 -0.04 -0.31
N TRP A 20 16.77 -1.14 -0.12
CA TRP A 20 16.43 -2.41 -0.77
C TRP A 20 15.04 -2.89 -0.37
N ALA A 21 14.71 -2.82 0.92
CA ALA A 21 13.38 -3.15 1.40
C ALA A 21 12.32 -2.26 0.73
N PHE A 22 12.57 -0.97 0.62
CA PHE A 22 11.68 -0.02 -0.07
C PHE A 22 11.50 -0.39 -1.55
N TRP A 23 12.59 -0.62 -2.28
CA TRP A 23 12.52 -0.93 -3.70
C TRP A 23 11.81 -2.25 -4.00
N LEU A 24 11.89 -3.21 -3.09
CA LEU A 24 11.18 -4.49 -3.22
C LEU A 24 9.70 -4.37 -2.85
N LEU A 25 9.38 -3.64 -1.78
CA LEU A 25 8.01 -3.51 -1.30
C LEU A 25 7.18 -2.51 -2.11
N ALA A 26 7.78 -1.45 -2.61
CA ALA A 26 7.08 -0.42 -3.36
C ALA A 26 6.31 -0.97 -4.58
N PRO A 27 6.90 -1.78 -5.47
CA PRO A 27 6.14 -2.34 -6.59
C PRO A 27 5.03 -3.30 -6.14
N ILE A 28 5.25 -4.06 -5.06
CA ILE A 28 4.22 -4.96 -4.51
C ILE A 28 3.03 -4.14 -4.00
N MET A 29 3.29 -3.04 -3.30
CA MET A 29 2.25 -2.13 -2.80
C MET A 29 1.47 -1.51 -3.95
N VAL A 30 2.16 -1.05 -4.99
CA VAL A 30 1.53 -0.45 -6.17
C VAL A 30 0.65 -1.47 -6.89
N LEU A 31 1.15 -2.69 -7.10
CA LEU A 31 0.37 -3.76 -7.73
C LEU A 31 -0.85 -4.13 -6.89
N ALA A 32 -0.69 -4.27 -5.59
CA ALA A 32 -1.81 -4.56 -4.68
C ALA A 32 -2.85 -3.43 -4.68
N ALA A 33 -2.40 -2.17 -4.73
CA ALA A 33 -3.29 -1.02 -4.84
C ALA A 33 -4.04 -1.00 -6.17
N LEU A 34 -3.39 -1.34 -7.27
CA LEU A 34 -4.03 -1.47 -8.57
C LEU A 34 -5.07 -2.61 -8.57
N VAL A 35 -4.72 -3.76 -8.01
CA VAL A 35 -5.66 -4.88 -7.84
C VAL A 35 -6.87 -4.45 -7.02
N MET A 36 -6.66 -3.67 -5.95
CA MET A 36 -7.74 -3.13 -5.14
C MET A 36 -8.72 -2.30 -5.98
N VAL A 37 -8.22 -1.42 -6.85
CA VAL A 37 -9.05 -0.54 -7.69
C VAL A 37 -9.80 -1.33 -8.76
N PHE A 38 -9.14 -2.32 -9.38
CA PHE A 38 -9.74 -3.11 -10.46
C PHE A 38 -10.53 -4.34 -9.98
N ALA A 39 -10.46 -4.66 -8.70
CA ALA A 39 -11.18 -5.81 -8.15
C ALA A 39 -12.70 -5.62 -8.27
N LYS A 40 -13.34 -6.60 -8.85
CA LYS A 40 -14.80 -6.59 -9.04
C LYS A 40 -15.56 -6.96 -7.77
N LYS A 41 -14.93 -7.75 -6.92
CA LYS A 41 -15.53 -8.19 -5.66
C LYS A 41 -14.94 -7.37 -4.50
N PRO A 42 -15.77 -6.84 -3.60
CA PRO A 42 -15.28 -6.01 -2.50
C PRO A 42 -14.41 -6.77 -1.50
N VAL A 43 -14.62 -8.08 -1.36
CA VAL A 43 -13.77 -8.93 -0.51
C VAL A 43 -12.35 -8.98 -1.07
N HIS A 44 -12.20 -9.13 -2.40
CA HIS A 44 -10.88 -9.12 -3.05
C HIS A 44 -10.20 -7.77 -2.93
N SER A 45 -10.96 -6.69 -3.05
CA SER A 45 -10.47 -5.32 -2.85
C SER A 45 -9.95 -5.13 -1.41
N ALA A 46 -10.72 -5.59 -0.43
CA ALA A 46 -10.33 -5.52 0.97
C ALA A 46 -9.09 -6.37 1.29
N LEU A 47 -8.97 -7.56 0.68
CA LEU A 47 -7.77 -8.40 0.83
C LEU A 47 -6.53 -7.73 0.21
N SER A 48 -6.68 -7.08 -0.94
CA SER A 48 -5.60 -6.32 -1.56
C SER A 48 -5.18 -5.15 -0.68
N LEU A 49 -6.14 -4.47 -0.05
CA LEU A 49 -5.85 -3.43 0.95
C LEU A 49 -5.08 -3.99 2.14
N ALA A 50 -5.42 -5.21 2.61
CA ALA A 50 -4.67 -5.88 3.67
C ALA A 50 -3.19 -6.05 3.30
N VAL A 51 -2.91 -6.48 2.07
CA VAL A 51 -1.53 -6.63 1.59
C VAL A 51 -0.79 -5.30 1.64
N VAL A 52 -1.42 -4.22 1.18
CA VAL A 52 -0.82 -2.86 1.24
C VAL A 52 -0.52 -2.47 2.69
N MET A 53 -1.45 -2.71 3.61
CA MET A 53 -1.27 -2.36 5.03
C MET A 53 -0.14 -3.15 5.68
N ILE A 54 0.00 -4.44 5.36
CA ILE A 54 1.10 -5.28 5.84
C ILE A 54 2.44 -4.80 5.26
N CYS A 55 2.50 -4.48 3.98
CA CYS A 55 3.71 -3.94 3.36
C CYS A 55 4.13 -2.61 4.00
N LEU A 56 3.17 -1.75 4.33
CA LEU A 56 3.42 -0.51 5.07
C LEU A 56 4.01 -0.80 6.46
N ALA A 57 3.49 -1.79 7.17
CA ALA A 57 4.01 -2.19 8.45
C ALA A 57 5.48 -2.63 8.35
N VAL A 58 5.80 -3.44 7.33
CA VAL A 58 7.19 -3.87 7.08
C VAL A 58 8.09 -2.66 6.77
N GLN A 59 7.57 -1.66 6.05
CA GLN A 59 8.31 -0.40 5.82
C GLN A 59 8.62 0.32 7.13
N TYR A 60 7.68 0.41 8.06
CA TYR A 60 7.93 0.99 9.38
C TYR A 60 8.98 0.21 10.15
N ALA A 61 8.94 -1.13 10.09
CA ALA A 61 9.95 -1.97 10.72
C ALA A 61 11.35 -1.73 10.15
N SER A 62 11.45 -1.56 8.85
CA SER A 62 12.75 -1.30 8.18
C SER A 62 13.31 0.10 8.46
N GLN A 63 12.48 1.02 8.94
CA GLN A 63 12.88 2.38 9.33
C GLN A 63 13.15 2.51 10.84
N GLU A 64 13.37 1.41 11.51
CA GLU A 64 13.62 1.37 12.97
C GLU A 64 12.50 1.98 13.81
N ALA A 65 11.25 1.83 13.34
CA ALA A 65 10.06 2.28 14.06
C ALA A 65 9.22 1.06 14.50
N PRO A 66 9.68 0.25 15.46
CA PRO A 66 8.99 -0.98 15.86
C PRO A 66 7.62 -0.71 16.48
N PHE A 67 7.46 0.42 17.14
CA PHE A 67 6.16 0.83 17.70
C PHE A 67 5.13 1.07 16.60
N LEU A 68 5.49 1.81 15.55
CA LEU A 68 4.60 2.06 14.42
C LEU A 68 4.28 0.78 13.65
N PHE A 69 5.23 -0.13 13.51
CA PHE A 69 5.01 -1.45 12.92
C PHE A 69 3.91 -2.21 13.67
N VAL A 70 4.02 -2.30 15.00
CA VAL A 70 3.06 -3.02 15.83
C VAL A 70 1.67 -2.36 15.78
N VAL A 71 1.60 -1.04 15.89
CA VAL A 71 0.34 -0.29 15.81
C VAL A 71 -0.31 -0.46 14.44
N GLN A 72 0.47 -0.42 13.37
CA GLN A 72 -0.04 -0.62 12.01
C GLN A 72 -0.70 -2.00 11.84
N ILE A 73 -0.09 -3.05 12.35
CA ILE A 73 -0.66 -4.40 12.25
C ILE A 73 -1.89 -4.55 13.14
N ILE A 74 -1.81 -4.14 14.40
CA ILE A 74 -2.89 -4.37 15.37
C ILE A 74 -4.11 -3.49 15.03
N VAL A 75 -3.91 -2.21 14.83
CA VAL A 75 -5.02 -1.26 14.66
C VAL A 75 -5.54 -1.27 13.22
N TYR A 76 -4.66 -1.07 12.24
CA TYR A 76 -5.11 -0.94 10.85
C TYR A 76 -5.46 -2.27 10.22
N THR A 77 -4.62 -3.27 10.33
CA THR A 77 -4.88 -4.59 9.75
C THR A 77 -5.84 -5.39 10.63
N GLY A 78 -5.64 -5.38 11.94
CA GLY A 78 -6.47 -6.14 12.87
C GLY A 78 -7.85 -5.53 13.08
N ALA A 79 -7.92 -4.32 13.61
CA ALA A 79 -9.20 -3.73 13.99
C ALA A 79 -9.97 -3.13 12.81
N ILE A 80 -9.37 -2.20 12.11
CA ILE A 80 -10.07 -1.42 11.07
C ILE A 80 -10.40 -2.28 9.86
N LEU A 81 -9.41 -3.02 9.35
CA LEU A 81 -9.63 -3.85 8.16
C LEU A 81 -10.59 -5.01 8.43
N MET A 82 -10.49 -5.64 9.59
CA MET A 82 -11.42 -6.72 9.97
C MET A 82 -12.84 -6.20 10.16
N LEU A 83 -13.00 -5.03 10.77
CA LEU A 83 -14.31 -4.38 10.87
C LEU A 83 -14.86 -4.04 9.49
N PHE A 84 -14.04 -3.51 8.61
CA PHE A 84 -14.42 -3.18 7.24
C PHE A 84 -14.84 -4.43 6.46
N LEU A 85 -14.07 -5.51 6.54
CA LEU A 85 -14.40 -6.79 5.92
C LEU A 85 -15.74 -7.32 6.44
N PHE A 86 -15.93 -7.27 7.74
CA PHE A 86 -17.18 -7.72 8.38
C PHE A 86 -18.39 -6.93 7.86
N VAL A 87 -18.28 -5.60 7.79
CA VAL A 87 -19.35 -4.74 7.27
C VAL A 87 -19.64 -5.05 5.80
N VAL A 88 -18.60 -5.17 4.98
CA VAL A 88 -18.75 -5.47 3.55
C VAL A 88 -19.40 -6.84 3.31
N MET A 89 -19.06 -7.83 4.12
CA MET A 89 -19.69 -9.16 4.05
C MET A 89 -21.14 -9.15 4.50
N LEU A 90 -21.47 -8.33 5.53
CA LEU A 90 -22.84 -8.20 6.04
C LEU A 90 -23.77 -7.44 5.08
N VAL A 91 -23.28 -6.35 4.51
CA VAL A 91 -24.09 -5.52 3.60
C VAL A 91 -24.39 -6.25 2.30
N GLY A 92 -23.56 -7.22 1.93
CA GLY A 92 -23.70 -7.95 0.66
C GLY A 92 -23.55 -7.00 -0.54
N VAL A 93 -22.93 -7.46 -1.59
CA VAL A 93 -22.67 -6.61 -2.74
C VAL A 93 -23.52 -7.07 -3.92
N ASP A 94 -24.78 -6.71 -3.89
CA ASP A 94 -25.71 -6.98 -4.99
C ASP A 94 -25.69 -5.88 -6.07
N SER A 95 -24.92 -4.80 -5.87
CA SER A 95 -25.04 -3.58 -6.69
C SER A 95 -24.01 -3.47 -7.83
N THR A 96 -23.18 -4.49 -8.06
CA THR A 96 -22.06 -4.37 -9.01
C THR A 96 -22.44 -4.57 -10.49
N ASP A 97 -23.61 -5.12 -10.80
CA ASP A 97 -23.99 -5.42 -12.19
C ASP A 97 -24.49 -4.20 -12.98
N SER A 98 -25.06 -3.19 -12.31
CA SER A 98 -25.56 -1.99 -12.97
C SER A 98 -24.51 -0.92 -13.27
N LEU A 99 -23.34 -1.01 -12.66
CA LEU A 99 -22.23 -0.04 -12.81
C LEU A 99 -21.25 -0.39 -13.92
N LYS A 100 -21.37 -1.58 -14.53
CA LYS A 100 -20.40 -2.07 -15.53
C LYS A 100 -20.42 -1.27 -16.84
N GLU A 101 -21.52 -0.65 -17.22
CA GLU A 101 -21.61 0.08 -18.49
C GLU A 101 -21.06 1.51 -18.42
N THR A 102 -21.15 2.15 -17.26
CA THR A 102 -20.70 3.53 -17.07
C THR A 102 -19.20 3.64 -16.76
N LEU A 103 -18.55 2.54 -16.40
CA LEU A 103 -17.20 2.53 -15.86
C LEU A 103 -16.09 2.36 -16.90
N LYS A 104 -16.41 2.09 -18.16
CA LYS A 104 -15.40 1.95 -19.23
C LYS A 104 -14.62 3.24 -19.47
N GLY A 105 -15.27 4.40 -19.44
CA GLY A 105 -14.62 5.70 -19.55
C GLY A 105 -13.85 6.11 -18.30
N HIS A 106 -14.34 5.72 -17.11
CA HIS A 106 -13.72 6.03 -15.83
C HIS A 106 -12.42 5.25 -15.57
N LYS A 107 -12.29 4.03 -16.11
CA LYS A 107 -11.05 3.24 -16.00
C LYS A 107 -9.88 3.90 -16.73
N VAL A 108 -10.12 4.45 -17.90
CA VAL A 108 -9.10 5.17 -18.68
C VAL A 108 -8.73 6.46 -17.98
N ALA A 109 -9.71 7.21 -17.48
CA ALA A 109 -9.48 8.45 -16.72
C ALA A 109 -8.71 8.20 -15.43
N ALA A 110 -9.05 7.15 -14.68
CA ALA A 110 -8.34 6.75 -13.46
C ALA A 110 -6.89 6.32 -13.75
N MET A 111 -6.67 5.63 -14.85
CA MET A 111 -5.33 5.19 -15.26
C MET A 111 -4.46 6.39 -15.67
N ILE A 112 -5.02 7.34 -16.40
CA ILE A 112 -4.34 8.59 -16.77
C ILE A 112 -4.02 9.42 -15.52
N ALA A 113 -4.96 9.55 -14.58
CA ALA A 113 -4.76 10.27 -13.34
C ALA A 113 -3.68 9.61 -12.47
N ALA A 114 -3.66 8.28 -12.38
CA ALA A 114 -2.64 7.55 -11.65
C ALA A 114 -1.25 7.72 -12.29
N LEU A 115 -1.18 7.67 -13.61
CA LEU A 115 0.07 7.88 -14.34
C LEU A 115 0.58 9.32 -14.16
N ALA A 116 -0.31 10.31 -14.27
CA ALA A 116 0.00 11.72 -14.03
C ALA A 116 0.50 11.95 -12.60
N PHE A 117 -0.11 11.30 -11.62
CA PHE A 117 0.29 11.39 -10.22
C PHE A 117 1.69 10.78 -10.00
N VAL A 118 1.97 9.63 -10.61
CA VAL A 118 3.30 9.00 -10.55
C VAL A 118 4.36 9.89 -11.18
N VAL A 119 4.07 10.48 -12.33
CA VAL A 119 4.99 11.43 -13.01
C VAL A 119 5.25 12.65 -12.13
N LEU A 120 4.21 13.17 -11.48
CA LEU A 120 4.32 14.32 -10.58
C LEU A 120 5.16 14.01 -9.34
N LEU A 121 5.11 12.76 -8.84
CA LEU A 121 5.94 12.32 -7.73
C LEU A 121 7.42 12.12 -8.09
N ILE A 122 7.70 11.82 -9.36
CA ILE A 122 9.08 11.63 -9.84
C ILE A 122 9.74 12.98 -10.16
N LEU A 123 8.96 13.99 -10.52
CA LEU A 123 9.42 15.37 -10.76
C LEU A 123 9.64 16.13 -9.45
#